data_0e71482bc9469630375cab82317ceae9
#
_entry.id   0e71482bc9469630375cab82317ceae9
#
_cell.length_a   1.000
_cell.length_b   1.000
_cell.length_c   1.000
_cell.angle_alpha   90.00
_cell.angle_beta   90.00
_cell.angle_gamma   90.00
#
_symmetry.space_group_name_H-M   'P 1'
#
loop_
_entity.id
_entity.type
_entity.pdbx_description
1 polymer ?
#
loop_
_entity_poly.entity_id
_entity_poly.type
_entity_poly.pdbx_seq_one_letter_code
_entity_poly.pdbx_strand_id
1 'polypeptide(L)'
;LETDAAFQDDVKTCRLFNPEIKVAETMNYAFGVELARVYDPQKTEEFLRRDNYSEIINYRGNVVDFFGSTNYPQMFYTLDVEDVMTENFVPEMIKDKIVIFGFLGEKLGDPSWSDKFYTPLNKKLAGKANPDMFGVVVHANIVSMILNKDFVTQMENWQEITMAIILCLLNVALFSIINTRLPLWYDGITKLLQLIQLLLSTVLMVLIFHWYSFKLNITLTLAAVALVGDVYEIYMSVFKNIYYKIKGWFTITPKDESVLTPVNSEKS
;
A
#
# COMPACT_ATOMS: atom_id res chain seq x y z
N LEU A 1 -10.57 -9.01 -22.29
CA LEU A 1 -9.72 -8.50 -21.22
C LEU A 1 -10.37 -7.27 -20.65
N GLU A 2 -11.23 -7.45 -19.68
CA GLU A 2 -11.60 -6.35 -18.82
C GLU A 2 -10.61 -6.28 -17.66
N THR A 3 -9.37 -5.93 -17.97
CA THR A 3 -8.65 -5.08 -17.05
C THR A 3 -9.32 -3.73 -17.23
N ASP A 4 -10.32 -3.48 -16.42
CA ASP A 4 -11.04 -2.21 -16.45
C ASP A 4 -9.99 -1.09 -16.38
N ALA A 5 -9.97 -0.22 -17.38
CA ALA A 5 -9.03 0.91 -17.42
C ALA A 5 -9.19 1.82 -16.18
N ALA A 6 -10.28 1.69 -15.44
CA ALA A 6 -10.51 2.34 -14.15
C ALA A 6 -9.59 1.86 -13.02
N PHE A 7 -8.99 0.68 -13.14
CA PHE A 7 -8.01 0.16 -12.14
C PHE A 7 -6.55 0.43 -12.51
N GLN A 8 -6.31 1.02 -13.65
CA GLN A 8 -5.01 1.59 -13.93
C GLN A 8 -4.91 2.88 -13.14
N ASP A 9 -4.15 2.81 -12.03
CA ASP A 9 -3.68 3.96 -11.30
C ASP A 9 -3.23 5.07 -12.26
N ASP A 10 -3.20 6.34 -11.85
CA ASP A 10 -2.74 7.50 -12.65
C ASP A 10 -1.41 7.25 -13.39
N VAL A 11 -0.65 6.25 -12.99
CA VAL A 11 0.61 5.79 -13.59
C VAL A 11 0.40 4.76 -14.71
N LYS A 12 -0.82 4.37 -15.06
CA LYS A 12 -1.16 3.36 -16.07
C LYS A 12 -0.51 1.98 -15.86
N THR A 13 -0.19 1.62 -14.64
CA THR A 13 0.42 0.32 -14.30
C THR A 13 -0.67 -0.69 -13.96
N CYS A 14 -0.71 -1.82 -14.69
CA CYS A 14 -1.63 -2.91 -14.42
C CYS A 14 -1.21 -3.63 -13.12
N ARG A 15 -1.93 -3.38 -12.03
CA ARG A 15 -1.66 -3.95 -10.70
C ARG A 15 -2.79 -4.79 -10.16
N LEU A 16 -4.00 -4.50 -10.59
CA LEU A 16 -5.22 -5.03 -10.04
C LEU A 16 -6.06 -5.69 -11.13
N PHE A 17 -6.90 -6.62 -10.74
CA PHE A 17 -7.95 -7.18 -11.59
C PHE A 17 -9.16 -7.56 -10.72
N ASN A 18 -10.34 -7.61 -11.33
CA ASN A 18 -11.55 -8.07 -10.67
C ASN A 18 -11.68 -9.58 -10.92
N PRO A 19 -11.66 -10.42 -9.88
CA PRO A 19 -11.78 -11.87 -10.03
C PRO A 19 -13.10 -12.29 -10.67
N GLU A 20 -14.15 -11.59 -10.30
CA GLU A 20 -15.50 -11.85 -10.77
C GLU A 20 -16.29 -10.56 -10.94
N ILE A 21 -17.20 -10.56 -11.92
CA ILE A 21 -18.09 -9.43 -12.20
C ILE A 21 -19.49 -9.96 -12.40
N LYS A 22 -20.46 -9.40 -11.69
CA LYS A 22 -21.87 -9.70 -11.89
C LYS A 22 -22.41 -8.90 -13.08
N VAL A 23 -22.74 -9.59 -14.16
CA VAL A 23 -23.40 -9.00 -15.34
C VAL A 23 -24.83 -9.49 -15.39
N ALA A 24 -25.79 -8.59 -15.22
CA ALA A 24 -27.21 -8.90 -15.02
C ALA A 24 -27.40 -9.85 -13.81
N GLU A 25 -27.86 -11.09 -14.04
CA GLU A 25 -28.03 -12.09 -12.98
C GLU A 25 -26.95 -13.19 -12.98
N THR A 26 -25.97 -13.08 -13.87
CA THR A 26 -24.94 -14.10 -14.05
C THR A 26 -23.61 -13.62 -13.47
N MET A 27 -22.95 -14.48 -12.70
CA MET A 27 -21.58 -14.25 -12.25
C MET A 27 -20.61 -14.66 -13.37
N ASN A 28 -19.76 -13.74 -13.80
CA ASN A 28 -18.73 -13.99 -14.80
C ASN A 28 -17.36 -13.87 -14.14
N TYR A 29 -16.51 -14.84 -14.37
CA TYR A 29 -15.15 -14.84 -13.85
C TYR A 29 -14.18 -14.23 -14.85
N ALA A 30 -13.14 -13.58 -14.32
CA ALA A 30 -12.04 -13.11 -15.15
C ALA A 30 -11.38 -14.29 -15.89
N PHE A 31 -10.87 -14.06 -17.11
CA PHE A 31 -10.33 -15.12 -17.97
C PHE A 31 -9.27 -15.99 -17.26
N GLY A 32 -8.32 -15.36 -16.55
CA GLY A 32 -7.31 -16.10 -15.78
C GLY A 32 -7.89 -16.93 -14.63
N VAL A 33 -8.99 -16.46 -14.00
CA VAL A 33 -9.68 -17.19 -12.94
C VAL A 33 -10.40 -18.42 -13.53
N GLU A 34 -11.05 -18.24 -14.68
CA GLU A 34 -11.75 -19.35 -15.37
C GLU A 34 -10.76 -20.44 -15.82
N LEU A 35 -9.60 -20.05 -16.36
CA LEU A 35 -8.57 -21.02 -16.71
C LEU A 35 -8.07 -21.80 -15.47
N ALA A 36 -7.82 -21.11 -14.38
CA ALA A 36 -7.41 -21.73 -13.12
C ALA A 36 -8.51 -22.66 -12.58
N ARG A 37 -9.79 -22.28 -12.71
CA ARG A 37 -10.94 -23.06 -12.26
C ARG A 37 -11.10 -24.38 -13.03
N VAL A 38 -10.89 -24.35 -14.33
CA VAL A 38 -10.93 -25.56 -15.16
C VAL A 38 -9.78 -26.51 -14.81
N TYR A 39 -8.59 -25.95 -14.49
CA TYR A 39 -7.39 -26.75 -14.21
C TYR A 39 -7.37 -27.29 -12.77
N ASP A 40 -7.67 -26.46 -11.78
CA ASP A 40 -7.71 -26.82 -10.34
C ASP A 40 -8.86 -26.08 -9.65
N PRO A 41 -10.06 -26.68 -9.64
CA PRO A 41 -11.24 -26.05 -9.03
C PRO A 41 -11.06 -25.75 -7.54
N GLN A 42 -10.34 -26.61 -6.80
CA GLN A 42 -10.20 -26.47 -5.35
C GLN A 42 -9.37 -25.22 -4.98
N LYS A 43 -8.25 -25.02 -5.66
CA LYS A 43 -7.40 -23.83 -5.44
C LYS A 43 -8.11 -22.55 -5.87
N THR A 44 -8.88 -22.61 -6.95
CA THR A 44 -9.64 -21.46 -7.43
C THR A 44 -10.78 -21.11 -6.47
N GLU A 45 -11.47 -22.08 -5.92
CA GLU A 45 -12.50 -21.83 -4.89
C GLU A 45 -11.90 -21.22 -3.62
N GLU A 46 -10.72 -21.68 -3.19
CA GLU A 46 -10.01 -21.08 -2.06
C GLU A 46 -9.62 -19.63 -2.33
N PHE A 47 -9.22 -19.34 -3.58
CA PHE A 47 -8.96 -17.96 -4.02
C PHE A 47 -10.23 -17.10 -3.98
N LEU A 48 -11.34 -17.58 -4.53
CA LEU A 48 -12.61 -16.85 -4.58
C LEU A 48 -13.23 -16.64 -3.19
N ARG A 49 -12.97 -17.52 -2.22
CA ARG A 49 -13.39 -17.33 -0.81
C ARG A 49 -12.78 -16.09 -0.14
N ARG A 50 -11.77 -15.47 -0.73
CA ARG A 50 -11.22 -14.19 -0.24
C ARG A 50 -12.21 -13.04 -0.40
N ASP A 51 -13.19 -13.20 -1.30
CA ASP A 51 -14.32 -12.26 -1.53
C ASP A 51 -13.88 -10.80 -1.74
N ASN A 52 -12.74 -10.62 -2.37
CA ASN A 52 -12.22 -9.29 -2.67
C ASN A 52 -12.77 -8.79 -4.01
N TYR A 53 -13.37 -7.61 -4.02
CA TYR A 53 -13.83 -6.97 -5.26
C TYR A 53 -12.71 -6.80 -6.29
N SER A 54 -11.50 -6.55 -5.83
CA SER A 54 -10.31 -6.39 -6.65
C SER A 54 -9.11 -7.05 -5.97
N GLU A 55 -8.32 -7.81 -6.74
CA GLU A 55 -7.13 -8.51 -6.27
C GLU A 55 -5.86 -7.94 -6.88
N ILE A 56 -4.79 -7.93 -6.08
CA ILE A 56 -3.47 -7.53 -6.55
C ILE A 56 -2.85 -8.69 -7.33
N ILE A 57 -2.40 -8.40 -8.54
CA ILE A 57 -1.66 -9.39 -9.34
C ILE A 57 -0.26 -9.52 -8.77
N ASN A 58 0.08 -10.71 -8.27
CA ASN A 58 1.44 -11.03 -7.88
C ASN A 58 2.23 -11.52 -9.11
N TYR A 59 2.91 -10.60 -9.75
CA TYR A 59 3.67 -10.89 -10.96
C TYR A 59 4.89 -11.75 -10.64
N ARG A 60 4.98 -12.92 -11.25
CA ARG A 60 6.07 -13.88 -11.06
C ARG A 60 7.15 -13.78 -12.14
N GLY A 61 6.82 -13.29 -13.30
CA GLY A 61 7.75 -13.10 -14.39
C GLY A 61 7.11 -12.85 -15.74
N ASN A 62 7.95 -12.82 -16.76
CA ASN A 62 7.58 -12.53 -18.15
C ASN A 62 8.05 -13.68 -19.06
N VAL A 63 7.71 -13.62 -20.34
CA VAL A 63 8.20 -14.52 -21.39
C VAL A 63 9.54 -14.09 -21.94
N VAL A 64 9.86 -12.79 -21.91
CA VAL A 64 11.11 -12.21 -22.40
C VAL A 64 11.57 -11.09 -21.47
N ASP A 65 12.87 -10.97 -21.30
CA ASP A 65 13.49 -9.80 -20.68
C ASP A 65 13.69 -8.68 -21.72
N PHE A 66 12.69 -7.81 -21.86
CA PHE A 66 12.73 -6.68 -22.80
C PHE A 66 13.80 -5.63 -22.46
N PHE A 67 14.38 -5.68 -21.28
CA PHE A 67 15.28 -4.64 -20.80
C PHE A 67 16.72 -5.12 -20.56
N GLY A 68 17.03 -6.36 -20.94
CA GLY A 68 18.35 -6.96 -20.72
C GLY A 68 18.69 -7.11 -19.23
N SER A 69 17.68 -7.25 -18.40
CA SER A 69 17.82 -7.39 -16.95
C SER A 69 17.75 -8.87 -16.57
N THR A 70 18.87 -9.43 -16.19
CA THR A 70 18.99 -10.84 -15.74
C THR A 70 18.16 -11.17 -14.48
N ASN A 71 17.47 -10.20 -13.91
CA ASN A 71 16.70 -10.34 -12.66
C ASN A 71 15.22 -10.64 -12.89
N TYR A 72 14.74 -10.70 -14.14
CA TYR A 72 13.39 -11.17 -14.45
C TYR A 72 13.49 -12.61 -14.95
N PRO A 73 13.07 -13.58 -14.16
CA PRO A 73 13.05 -14.95 -14.64
C PRO A 73 12.08 -15.03 -15.82
N GLN A 74 12.55 -15.63 -16.91
CA GLN A 74 11.67 -16.14 -17.96
C GLN A 74 10.81 -17.23 -17.30
N MET A 75 9.57 -16.90 -17.00
CA MET A 75 8.70 -17.75 -16.17
C MET A 75 7.80 -18.64 -17.02
N PHE A 76 7.47 -18.18 -18.22
CA PHE A 76 6.54 -18.86 -19.11
C PHE A 76 7.24 -19.26 -20.39
N TYR A 77 7.00 -20.50 -20.82
CA TYR A 77 7.46 -20.98 -22.12
C TYR A 77 6.60 -20.38 -23.23
N THR A 78 7.21 -20.09 -24.35
CA THR A 78 6.55 -19.62 -25.56
C THR A 78 6.85 -20.57 -26.69
N LEU A 79 5.84 -20.80 -27.52
CA LEU A 79 5.93 -21.52 -28.80
C LEU A 79 5.43 -20.59 -29.87
N ASP A 80 6.12 -20.52 -30.99
CA ASP A 80 5.63 -19.80 -32.15
C ASP A 80 4.53 -20.63 -32.84
N VAL A 81 3.64 -19.95 -33.56
CA VAL A 81 2.57 -20.63 -34.33
C VAL A 81 3.18 -21.59 -35.33
N GLU A 82 4.30 -21.23 -35.98
CA GLU A 82 5.01 -22.09 -36.92
C GLU A 82 5.52 -23.38 -36.26
N ASP A 83 6.10 -23.29 -35.05
CA ASP A 83 6.57 -24.46 -34.29
C ASP A 83 5.41 -25.39 -33.94
N VAL A 84 4.26 -24.84 -33.58
CA VAL A 84 3.05 -25.61 -33.26
C VAL A 84 2.50 -26.29 -34.51
N MET A 85 2.42 -25.58 -35.63
CA MET A 85 1.89 -26.11 -36.89
C MET A 85 2.80 -27.17 -37.56
N THR A 86 4.09 -27.07 -37.32
CA THR A 86 5.08 -28.03 -37.84
C THR A 86 5.45 -29.13 -36.84
N GLU A 87 4.80 -29.14 -35.67
CA GLU A 87 5.10 -30.07 -34.56
C GLU A 87 6.59 -30.03 -34.11
N ASN A 88 7.22 -28.88 -34.26
CA ASN A 88 8.61 -28.63 -33.90
C ASN A 88 8.75 -28.23 -32.44
N PHE A 89 8.21 -28.99 -31.49
CA PHE A 89 8.33 -28.77 -30.06
C PHE A 89 8.39 -30.10 -29.31
N VAL A 90 8.89 -30.03 -28.07
CA VAL A 90 8.92 -31.19 -27.17
C VAL A 90 7.54 -31.37 -26.53
N PRO A 91 6.89 -32.54 -26.64
CA PRO A 91 5.54 -32.77 -26.13
C PRO A 91 5.37 -32.42 -24.64
N GLU A 92 6.40 -32.55 -23.85
CA GLU A 92 6.41 -32.21 -22.41
C GLU A 92 6.21 -30.72 -22.13
N MET A 93 6.40 -29.87 -23.14
CA MET A 93 6.12 -28.42 -23.02
C MET A 93 4.63 -28.14 -22.94
N ILE A 94 3.79 -29.00 -23.49
CA ILE A 94 2.33 -28.82 -23.57
C ILE A 94 1.58 -29.80 -22.66
N LYS A 95 2.11 -31.01 -22.50
CA LYS A 95 1.45 -32.06 -21.75
C LYS A 95 1.20 -31.64 -20.30
N ASP A 96 -0.05 -31.79 -19.87
CA ASP A 96 -0.50 -31.42 -18.50
C ASP A 96 -0.22 -29.95 -18.12
N LYS A 97 -0.22 -29.06 -19.11
CA LYS A 97 -0.04 -27.61 -18.94
C LYS A 97 -1.26 -26.84 -19.44
N ILE A 98 -1.41 -25.63 -18.92
CA ILE A 98 -2.34 -24.64 -19.46
C ILE A 98 -1.65 -23.96 -20.62
N VAL A 99 -2.23 -24.06 -21.81
CA VAL A 99 -1.75 -23.37 -23.01
C VAL A 99 -2.68 -22.23 -23.33
N ILE A 100 -2.11 -21.02 -23.42
CA ILE A 100 -2.87 -19.80 -23.70
C ILE A 100 -2.43 -19.27 -25.07
N PHE A 101 -3.38 -19.13 -25.99
CA PHE A 101 -3.12 -18.50 -27.29
C PHE A 101 -3.34 -16.99 -27.16
N GLY A 102 -2.38 -16.21 -27.64
CA GLY A 102 -2.45 -14.75 -27.62
C GLY A 102 -1.33 -14.09 -28.39
N PHE A 103 -1.44 -12.80 -28.55
CA PHE A 103 -0.45 -12.00 -29.27
C PHE A 103 0.79 -11.78 -28.40
N LEU A 104 1.97 -12.10 -28.95
CA LEU A 104 3.29 -11.87 -28.33
C LEU A 104 4.21 -11.00 -29.22
N GLY A 105 3.63 -10.22 -30.14
CA GLY A 105 4.36 -9.47 -31.14
C GLY A 105 4.58 -10.22 -32.44
N GLU A 106 5.14 -9.55 -33.45
CA GLU A 106 5.51 -10.18 -34.72
C GLU A 106 6.67 -11.17 -34.57
N LYS A 107 7.51 -10.94 -33.58
CA LYS A 107 8.62 -11.81 -33.17
C LYS A 107 8.84 -11.66 -31.66
N LEU A 108 9.45 -12.68 -31.08
CA LEU A 108 9.80 -12.66 -29.65
C LEU A 108 10.71 -11.45 -29.35
N GLY A 109 10.30 -10.62 -28.36
CA GLY A 109 11.02 -9.36 -28.05
C GLY A 109 10.63 -8.17 -28.90
N ASP A 110 9.56 -8.25 -29.69
CA ASP A 110 9.04 -7.13 -30.49
C ASP A 110 8.91 -5.85 -29.65
N PRO A 111 9.50 -4.71 -30.07
CA PRO A 111 9.40 -3.43 -29.39
C PRO A 111 8.03 -2.75 -29.55
N SER A 112 7.12 -3.31 -30.36
CA SER A 112 5.76 -2.78 -30.55
C SER A 112 5.04 -2.58 -29.19
N TRP A 113 4.17 -1.55 -29.17
CA TRP A 113 3.35 -1.25 -27.99
C TRP A 113 1.96 -1.93 -28.05
N SER A 114 1.70 -2.65 -29.13
CA SER A 114 0.43 -3.35 -29.32
C SER A 114 0.23 -4.41 -28.25
N ASP A 115 -0.91 -4.40 -27.59
CA ASP A 115 -1.31 -5.33 -26.52
C ASP A 115 -0.29 -5.49 -25.38
N LYS A 116 0.47 -4.43 -25.08
CA LYS A 116 1.40 -4.40 -23.96
C LYS A 116 0.93 -3.50 -22.84
N PHE A 117 1.17 -3.94 -21.63
CA PHE A 117 0.84 -3.24 -20.39
C PHE A 117 2.11 -2.88 -19.61
N TYR A 118 2.01 -1.79 -18.84
CA TYR A 118 3.00 -1.49 -17.82
C TYR A 118 2.69 -2.35 -16.59
N THR A 119 3.70 -3.03 -16.06
CA THR A 119 3.57 -3.83 -14.85
C THR A 119 4.52 -3.37 -13.75
N PRO A 120 4.33 -3.80 -12.49
CA PRO A 120 5.28 -3.52 -11.41
C PRO A 120 6.69 -4.09 -11.65
N LEU A 121 6.84 -5.00 -12.60
CA LEU A 121 8.15 -5.55 -12.99
C LEU A 121 8.96 -4.59 -13.86
N ASN A 122 8.33 -3.54 -14.38
CA ASN A 122 9.02 -2.56 -15.21
C ASN A 122 9.99 -1.71 -14.37
N LYS A 123 11.28 -1.88 -14.57
CA LYS A 123 12.32 -1.14 -13.83
C LYS A 123 12.49 0.31 -14.27
N LYS A 124 12.04 0.65 -15.47
CA LYS A 124 12.13 2.01 -16.01
C LYS A 124 10.89 2.82 -15.65
N LEU A 125 10.69 3.11 -14.37
CA LEU A 125 9.54 3.86 -13.86
C LEU A 125 9.57 5.37 -14.17
N ALA A 126 10.72 5.91 -14.56
CA ALA A 126 10.87 7.33 -14.81
C ALA A 126 11.17 7.62 -16.29
N GLY A 127 10.44 8.55 -16.89
CA GLY A 127 10.66 9.03 -18.23
C GLY A 127 9.96 8.20 -19.32
N LYS A 128 10.67 7.87 -20.38
CA LYS A 128 10.14 7.14 -21.56
C LYS A 128 10.23 5.62 -21.37
N ALA A 129 9.59 5.08 -20.35
CA ALA A 129 9.47 3.62 -20.21
C ALA A 129 8.50 3.09 -21.28
N ASN A 130 8.84 1.96 -21.89
CA ASN A 130 7.93 1.23 -22.76
C ASN A 130 7.15 0.22 -21.94
N PRO A 131 5.89 -0.12 -22.33
CA PRO A 131 5.17 -1.21 -21.68
C PRO A 131 5.96 -2.52 -21.80
N ASP A 132 5.91 -3.35 -20.76
CA ASP A 132 6.84 -4.47 -20.56
C ASP A 132 6.21 -5.86 -20.71
N MET A 133 4.87 -5.98 -20.67
CA MET A 133 4.21 -7.27 -20.64
C MET A 133 3.01 -7.34 -21.59
N PHE A 134 2.90 -8.38 -22.38
CA PHE A 134 1.73 -8.65 -23.21
C PHE A 134 0.53 -9.08 -22.37
N GLY A 135 -0.68 -8.76 -22.82
CA GLY A 135 -1.91 -9.07 -22.07
C GLY A 135 -2.09 -10.55 -21.78
N VAL A 136 -1.74 -11.42 -22.72
CA VAL A 136 -1.77 -12.87 -22.51
C VAL A 136 -0.87 -13.32 -21.36
N VAL A 137 0.28 -12.65 -21.15
CA VAL A 137 1.21 -12.94 -20.07
C VAL A 137 0.71 -12.40 -18.72
N VAL A 138 -0.04 -11.29 -18.73
CA VAL A 138 -0.74 -10.84 -17.53
C VAL A 138 -1.70 -11.92 -17.04
N HIS A 139 -2.49 -12.52 -17.93
CA HIS A 139 -3.36 -13.65 -17.58
C HIS A 139 -2.59 -14.87 -17.08
N ALA A 140 -1.46 -15.20 -17.69
CA ALA A 140 -0.60 -16.30 -17.22
C ALA A 140 -0.10 -16.05 -15.78
N ASN A 141 0.23 -14.79 -15.42
CA ASN A 141 0.60 -14.42 -14.05
C ASN A 141 -0.58 -14.59 -13.08
N ILE A 142 -1.80 -14.21 -13.47
CA ILE A 142 -3.01 -14.41 -12.65
C ILE A 142 -3.24 -15.91 -12.40
N VAL A 143 -3.20 -16.74 -13.43
CA VAL A 143 -3.32 -18.19 -13.31
C VAL A 143 -2.24 -18.76 -12.39
N SER A 144 -0.99 -18.37 -12.61
CA SER A 144 0.14 -18.82 -11.80
C SER A 144 -0.02 -18.44 -10.32
N MET A 145 -0.47 -17.22 -10.04
CA MET A 145 -0.77 -16.74 -8.69
C MET A 145 -1.81 -17.62 -8.00
N ILE A 146 -2.92 -17.92 -8.67
CA ILE A 146 -4.02 -18.73 -8.13
C ILE A 146 -3.55 -20.16 -7.85
N LEU A 147 -2.91 -20.80 -8.82
CA LEU A 147 -2.47 -22.20 -8.72
C LEU A 147 -1.37 -22.42 -7.68
N ASN A 148 -0.54 -21.40 -7.42
CA ASN A 148 0.50 -21.47 -6.40
C ASN A 148 0.06 -20.92 -5.03
N LYS A 149 -1.17 -20.40 -4.92
CA LYS A 149 -1.71 -19.75 -3.71
C LYS A 149 -0.84 -18.59 -3.22
N ASP A 150 -0.24 -17.87 -4.14
CA ASP A 150 0.74 -16.82 -3.87
C ASP A 150 0.06 -15.45 -3.93
N PHE A 151 -0.86 -15.23 -3.02
CA PHE A 151 -1.71 -14.05 -2.97
C PHE A 151 -1.04 -12.90 -2.22
N VAL A 152 -1.23 -11.68 -2.71
CA VAL A 152 -0.88 -10.48 -1.96
C VAL A 152 -2.10 -10.06 -1.16
N THR A 153 -1.97 -10.07 0.16
CA THR A 153 -3.00 -9.52 1.05
C THR A 153 -2.67 -8.08 1.37
N GLN A 154 -3.66 -7.20 1.36
CA GLN A 154 -3.46 -5.81 1.73
C GLN A 154 -4.22 -5.46 3.01
N MET A 155 -3.67 -4.50 3.74
CA MET A 155 -4.29 -3.94 4.93
C MET A 155 -5.54 -3.14 4.55
N GLU A 156 -6.62 -3.33 5.29
CA GLU A 156 -7.85 -2.57 5.11
C GLU A 156 -7.75 -1.16 5.72
N ASN A 157 -8.51 -0.21 5.19
CA ASN A 157 -8.46 1.18 5.63
C ASN A 157 -8.78 1.34 7.13
N TRP A 158 -9.72 0.58 7.67
CA TRP A 158 -10.05 0.67 9.10
C TRP A 158 -8.90 0.19 10.00
N GLN A 159 -8.12 -0.81 9.55
CA GLN A 159 -6.93 -1.30 10.25
C GLN A 159 -5.83 -0.23 10.26
N GLU A 160 -5.60 0.45 9.13
CA GLU A 160 -4.66 1.58 9.04
C GLU A 160 -5.05 2.71 10.00
N ILE A 161 -6.33 3.12 9.99
CA ILE A 161 -6.84 4.17 10.88
C ILE A 161 -6.66 3.78 12.36
N THR A 162 -7.02 2.54 12.71
CA THR A 162 -6.88 2.03 14.07
C THR A 162 -5.43 2.04 14.53
N MET A 163 -4.53 1.57 13.67
CA MET A 163 -3.08 1.57 13.95
C MET A 163 -2.53 3.00 14.11
N ALA A 164 -2.96 3.93 13.26
CA ALA A 164 -2.57 5.33 13.35
C ALA A 164 -3.03 5.95 14.68
N ILE A 165 -4.26 5.69 15.11
CA ILE A 165 -4.80 6.20 16.39
C ILE A 165 -4.00 5.63 17.57
N ILE A 166 -3.75 4.32 17.60
CA ILE A 166 -3.00 3.68 18.69
C ILE A 166 -1.59 4.26 18.78
N LEU A 167 -0.87 4.36 17.65
CA LEU A 167 0.47 4.91 17.63
C LEU A 167 0.49 6.41 18.00
N CYS A 168 -0.50 7.18 17.60
CA CYS A 168 -0.64 8.57 17.98
C CYS A 168 -0.79 8.71 19.49
N LEU A 169 -1.68 7.93 20.12
CA LEU A 169 -1.88 7.94 21.58
C LEU A 169 -0.62 7.54 22.34
N LEU A 170 0.08 6.51 21.89
CA LEU A 170 1.35 6.08 22.49
C LEU A 170 2.42 7.18 22.39
N ASN A 171 2.53 7.85 21.26
CA ASN A 171 3.46 8.97 21.09
C ASN A 171 3.12 10.15 21.97
N VAL A 172 1.83 10.54 22.07
CA VAL A 172 1.39 11.63 22.97
C VAL A 172 1.75 11.29 24.41
N ALA A 173 1.52 10.06 24.86
CA ALA A 173 1.89 9.61 26.21
C ALA A 173 3.40 9.67 26.41
N LEU A 174 4.18 9.16 25.46
CA LEU A 174 5.66 9.18 25.49
C LEU A 174 6.18 10.62 25.53
N PHE A 175 5.71 11.51 24.68
CA PHE A 175 6.12 12.90 24.61
C PHE A 175 5.73 13.68 25.87
N SER A 176 4.58 13.37 26.48
CA SER A 176 4.19 13.90 27.76
C SER A 176 5.17 13.52 28.88
N ILE A 177 5.62 12.27 28.89
CA ILE A 177 6.64 11.79 29.87
C ILE A 177 7.97 12.50 29.63
N ILE A 178 8.42 12.60 28.39
CA ILE A 178 9.68 13.29 28.03
C ILE A 178 9.61 14.76 28.45
N ASN A 179 8.53 15.46 28.13
CA ASN A 179 8.36 16.86 28.49
C ASN A 179 8.38 17.11 29.99
N THR A 180 7.83 16.17 30.80
CA THR A 180 7.84 16.30 32.27
C THR A 180 9.17 15.92 32.89
N ARG A 181 9.89 14.94 32.32
CA ARG A 181 11.15 14.43 32.88
C ARG A 181 12.40 15.16 32.36
N LEU A 182 12.40 15.58 31.11
CA LEU A 182 13.52 16.15 30.38
C LEU A 182 13.12 17.39 29.57
N PRO A 183 12.61 18.45 30.21
CA PRO A 183 12.06 19.62 29.49
C PRO A 183 13.09 20.33 28.60
N LEU A 184 14.38 20.40 29.03
CA LEU A 184 15.43 21.02 28.25
C LEU A 184 15.82 20.25 26.98
N TRP A 185 15.62 18.95 26.95
CA TRP A 185 15.99 18.08 25.83
C TRP A 185 14.79 17.63 25.00
N TYR A 186 13.60 18.13 25.34
CA TYR A 186 12.34 17.68 24.76
C TYR A 186 12.36 17.71 23.23
N ASP A 187 12.66 18.85 22.62
CA ASP A 187 12.63 19.05 21.16
C ASP A 187 13.61 18.11 20.44
N GLY A 188 14.84 18.02 20.94
CA GLY A 188 15.84 17.13 20.33
C GLY A 188 15.48 15.66 20.41
N ILE A 189 15.03 15.21 21.59
CA ILE A 189 14.68 13.81 21.83
C ILE A 189 13.43 13.40 21.04
N THR A 190 12.40 14.24 21.02
CA THR A 190 11.16 13.94 20.31
C THR A 190 11.35 13.88 18.80
N LYS A 191 12.11 14.80 18.21
CA LYS A 191 12.45 14.79 16.79
C LYS A 191 13.31 13.57 16.42
N LEU A 192 14.28 13.21 17.25
CA LEU A 192 15.09 12.02 17.03
C LEU A 192 14.24 10.74 17.11
N LEU A 193 13.34 10.65 18.09
CA LEU A 193 12.40 9.52 18.23
C LEU A 193 11.48 9.39 17.03
N GLN A 194 10.89 10.50 16.56
CA GLN A 194 10.06 10.50 15.35
C GLN A 194 10.82 10.00 14.14
N LEU A 195 12.07 10.46 13.93
CA LEU A 195 12.90 9.99 12.83
C LEU A 195 13.17 8.49 12.91
N ILE A 196 13.55 8.00 14.10
CA ILE A 196 13.78 6.56 14.32
C ILE A 196 12.50 5.75 14.05
N GLN A 197 11.35 6.22 14.52
CA GLN A 197 10.07 5.56 14.29
C GLN A 197 9.70 5.50 12.80
N LEU A 198 9.92 6.58 12.05
CA LEU A 198 9.67 6.61 10.60
C LEU A 198 10.57 5.60 9.86
N LEU A 199 11.87 5.60 10.18
CA LEU A 199 12.81 4.64 9.59
C LEU A 199 12.46 3.20 9.94
N LEU A 200 12.19 2.93 11.22
CA LEU A 200 11.83 1.58 11.70
C LEU A 200 10.53 1.09 11.06
N SER A 201 9.51 1.94 10.99
CA SER A 201 8.22 1.60 10.36
C SER A 201 8.38 1.28 8.88
N THR A 202 9.22 2.04 8.16
CA THR A 202 9.51 1.78 6.74
C THR A 202 10.24 0.45 6.55
N VAL A 203 11.26 0.17 7.36
CA VAL A 203 11.98 -1.11 7.31
C VAL A 203 11.04 -2.28 7.64
N LEU A 204 10.23 -2.13 8.69
CA LEU A 204 9.27 -3.15 9.11
C LEU A 204 8.23 -3.44 8.01
N MET A 205 7.73 -2.40 7.33
CA MET A 205 6.82 -2.55 6.19
C MET A 205 7.44 -3.41 5.09
N VAL A 206 8.70 -3.14 4.71
CA VAL A 206 9.40 -3.91 3.67
C VAL A 206 9.62 -5.36 4.11
N LEU A 207 10.00 -5.60 5.37
CA LEU A 207 10.21 -6.94 5.90
C LEU A 207 8.90 -7.76 5.96
N ILE A 208 7.81 -7.15 6.42
CA ILE A 208 6.49 -7.80 6.47
C ILE A 208 6.02 -8.15 5.05
N PHE A 209 6.18 -7.24 4.10
CA PHE A 209 5.87 -7.53 2.70
C PHE A 209 6.71 -8.68 2.16
N HIS A 210 8.00 -8.68 2.44
CA HIS A 210 8.92 -9.70 1.95
C HIS A 210 8.61 -11.11 2.50
N TRP A 211 8.26 -11.21 3.79
CA TRP A 211 8.06 -12.52 4.42
C TRP A 211 6.63 -13.04 4.32
N TYR A 212 5.65 -12.16 4.29
CA TYR A 212 4.23 -12.54 4.41
C TYR A 212 3.40 -12.16 3.18
N SER A 213 4.00 -11.54 2.14
CA SER A 213 3.27 -10.97 0.99
C SER A 213 2.09 -10.09 1.43
N PHE A 214 2.25 -9.43 2.61
CA PHE A 214 1.24 -8.56 3.21
C PHE A 214 1.60 -7.10 2.99
N LYS A 215 0.79 -6.41 2.17
CA LYS A 215 0.96 -4.99 1.89
C LYS A 215 0.38 -4.15 3.02
N LEU A 216 1.25 -3.53 3.80
CA LEU A 216 0.86 -2.53 4.78
C LEU A 216 0.57 -1.18 4.10
N ASN A 217 -0.62 -0.65 4.33
CA ASN A 217 -0.94 0.74 4.05
C ASN A 217 -0.67 1.54 5.32
N ILE A 218 0.48 2.19 5.42
CA ILE A 218 0.90 2.92 6.63
C ILE A 218 1.09 4.42 6.37
N THR A 219 0.59 4.93 5.26
CA THR A 219 0.75 6.35 4.87
C THR A 219 0.16 7.28 5.92
N LEU A 220 -1.06 7.01 6.37
CA LEU A 220 -1.72 7.78 7.42
C LEU A 220 -0.98 7.66 8.74
N THR A 221 -0.52 6.46 9.08
CA THR A 221 0.25 6.20 10.29
C THR A 221 1.59 6.97 10.30
N LEU A 222 2.33 6.97 9.18
CA LEU A 222 3.57 7.72 9.05
C LEU A 222 3.33 9.23 9.16
N ALA A 223 2.27 9.74 8.53
CA ALA A 223 1.89 11.15 8.64
C ALA A 223 1.52 11.52 10.08
N ALA A 224 0.76 10.67 10.77
CA ALA A 224 0.41 10.89 12.18
C ALA A 224 1.66 10.92 13.07
N VAL A 225 2.58 9.97 12.91
CA VAL A 225 3.84 9.94 13.67
C VAL A 225 4.69 11.17 13.39
N ALA A 226 4.77 11.63 12.13
CA ALA A 226 5.54 12.80 11.76
C ALA A 226 4.99 14.10 12.38
N LEU A 227 3.67 14.23 12.51
CA LEU A 227 3.02 15.47 12.95
C LEU A 227 2.71 15.51 14.44
N VAL A 228 2.64 14.36 15.13
CA VAL A 228 2.19 14.30 16.52
C VAL A 228 3.04 15.14 17.49
N GLY A 229 4.34 15.27 17.24
CA GLY A 229 5.23 16.10 18.06
C GLY A 229 4.88 17.57 17.94
N ASP A 230 4.73 18.07 16.73
CA ASP A 230 4.40 19.48 16.47
C ASP A 230 3.01 19.83 17.00
N VAL A 231 2.03 18.94 16.81
CA VAL A 231 0.67 19.11 17.37
C VAL A 231 0.71 19.13 18.90
N TYR A 232 1.52 18.28 19.52
CA TYR A 232 1.68 18.27 20.98
C TYR A 232 2.31 19.58 21.50
N GLU A 233 3.33 20.12 20.81
CA GLU A 233 3.95 21.41 21.15
C GLU A 233 2.93 22.57 21.06
N ILE A 234 2.15 22.60 19.96
CA ILE A 234 1.09 23.61 19.79
C ILE A 234 0.07 23.48 20.93
N TYR A 235 -0.33 22.26 21.27
CA TYR A 235 -1.23 22.03 22.39
C TYR A 235 -0.66 22.58 23.72
N MET A 236 0.59 22.28 24.04
CA MET A 236 1.23 22.71 25.27
C MET A 236 1.46 24.20 25.32
N SER A 237 1.87 24.84 24.22
CA SER A 237 2.20 26.27 24.19
C SER A 237 0.95 27.17 24.09
N VAL A 238 -0.06 26.76 23.35
CA VAL A 238 -1.23 27.58 23.06
C VAL A 238 -2.40 27.23 23.97
N PHE A 239 -2.92 26.00 23.86
CA PHE A 239 -4.16 25.60 24.53
C PHE A 239 -4.01 25.55 26.05
N LYS A 240 -2.91 25.07 26.57
CA LYS A 240 -2.66 25.03 28.01
C LYS A 240 -2.57 26.44 28.59
N ASN A 241 -1.91 27.36 27.90
CA ASN A 241 -1.81 28.74 28.33
C ASN A 241 -3.16 29.47 28.26
N ILE A 242 -3.95 29.25 27.22
CA ILE A 242 -5.32 29.78 27.11
C ILE A 242 -6.20 29.22 28.24
N TYR A 243 -6.14 27.92 28.49
CA TYR A 243 -6.90 27.28 29.56
C TYR A 243 -6.59 27.89 30.94
N TYR A 244 -5.31 28.07 31.29
CA TYR A 244 -4.91 28.68 32.57
C TYR A 244 -5.30 30.14 32.63
N LYS A 245 -5.26 30.88 31.54
CA LYS A 245 -5.71 32.28 31.49
C LYS A 245 -7.24 32.42 31.73
N ILE A 246 -8.02 31.55 31.09
CA ILE A 246 -9.48 31.50 31.28
C ILE A 246 -9.82 31.06 32.70
N LYS A 247 -9.17 30.01 33.21
CA LYS A 247 -9.37 29.54 34.59
C LYS A 247 -9.03 30.63 35.62
N GLY A 248 -7.94 31.39 35.39
CA GLY A 248 -7.56 32.52 36.22
C GLY A 248 -8.64 33.65 36.24
N TRP A 249 -9.32 33.85 35.12
CA TRP A 249 -10.43 34.82 35.05
C TRP A 249 -11.64 34.42 35.89
N PHE A 250 -11.95 33.12 35.98
CA PHE A 250 -13.07 32.63 36.82
C PHE A 250 -12.69 32.45 38.30
N THR A 251 -11.41 32.54 38.65
CA THR A 251 -10.90 32.40 40.04
C THR A 251 -10.51 33.75 40.69
N ILE A 252 -10.84 34.89 40.07
CA ILE A 252 -10.69 36.18 40.73
C ILE A 252 -11.79 36.29 41.77
N THR A 253 -11.50 35.89 43.00
CA THR A 253 -12.27 36.29 44.19
C THR A 253 -12.28 37.80 44.31
N PRO A 254 -13.42 38.43 44.73
CA PRO A 254 -13.45 39.87 44.92
C PRO A 254 -12.39 40.25 45.95
N LYS A 255 -11.55 41.21 45.58
CA LYS A 255 -10.57 41.83 46.45
C LYS A 255 -11.32 42.43 47.63
N ASP A 256 -10.95 42.05 48.86
CA ASP A 256 -11.40 42.66 50.09
C ASP A 256 -11.44 44.17 49.98
N GLU A 257 -12.60 44.76 50.07
CA GLU A 257 -12.87 46.21 50.27
C GLU A 257 -12.64 46.62 51.71
N SER A 258 -11.60 46.21 52.36
CA SER A 258 -11.32 46.55 53.74
C SER A 258 -9.98 47.26 53.95
N VAL A 259 -9.72 48.36 53.21
CA VAL A 259 -8.75 49.40 53.69
C VAL A 259 -9.18 50.76 53.14
N LEU A 260 -10.25 51.30 53.63
CA LEU A 260 -10.51 52.73 53.66
C LEU A 260 -10.84 53.12 55.11
N THR A 261 -9.84 53.22 55.95
CA THR A 261 -9.91 54.02 57.19
C THR A 261 -9.52 55.44 56.85
N PRO A 262 -10.36 56.43 57.09
CA PRO A 262 -9.99 57.85 56.93
C PRO A 262 -9.02 58.23 58.02
N VAL A 263 -7.91 58.81 57.63
CA VAL A 263 -6.97 59.48 58.55
C VAL A 263 -7.65 60.74 59.04
N ASN A 264 -8.06 60.75 60.31
CA ASN A 264 -8.50 61.92 60.98
C ASN A 264 -7.35 62.86 61.19
N SER A 265 -7.50 64.08 60.68
CA SER A 265 -6.72 65.26 61.05
C SER A 265 -7.06 65.68 62.45
N GLU A 266 -6.15 65.65 63.36
CA GLU A 266 -6.19 66.48 64.55
C GLU A 266 -4.94 67.33 64.65
N LYS A 267 -5.21 68.61 64.76
CA LYS A 267 -4.35 69.73 65.06
C LYS A 267 -3.91 69.72 66.55
N SER A 268 -2.66 70.04 66.80
CA SER A 268 -2.21 71.12 67.70
C SER A 268 -0.71 71.08 67.80
#